data_3ff4f8962961ab93177e0d6791df763f
#
_entry.id   3ff4f8962961ab93177e0d6791df763f
#
_cell.length_a   1.000
_cell.length_b   1.000
_cell.length_c   1.000
_cell.angle_alpha   90.00
_cell.angle_beta   90.00
_cell.angle_gamma   90.00
#
_symmetry.space_group_name_H-M   'P 1'
#
loop_
_entity.id
_entity.type
_entity.pdbx_description
1 polymer ?
#
loop_
_entity_poly.entity_id
_entity_poly.type
_entity_poly.pdbx_seq_one_letter_code
_entity_poly.pdbx_strand_id
1 'polypeptide(L)'
;MILKQNEIDVITELQTQEKNCVEKYRRYKEQAKDEELKNLFGEIEQLEQKHYDTLGQVLNGDVPCCDCNDSRGKDYAPTATYSTAGDSEDKQADNFLVTDCIGTEKMVSSEYNTNVFRFGEPSVRKLLADIQVEEQNHAE
;
A
#
# COMPACT_ATOMS: atom_id res chain seq x y z
N MET A 1 8.29 -24.16 6.18
CA MET A 1 7.09 -24.11 5.32
C MET A 1 7.52 -24.30 3.87
N ILE A 2 6.82 -25.12 3.13
CA ILE A 2 7.08 -25.34 1.71
C ILE A 2 5.85 -24.85 0.94
N LEU A 3 6.04 -23.84 0.11
CA LEU A 3 4.99 -23.31 -0.76
C LEU A 3 4.81 -24.19 -1.99
N LYS A 4 3.57 -24.36 -2.43
CA LYS A 4 3.26 -24.98 -3.72
C LYS A 4 3.51 -23.98 -4.84
N GLN A 5 3.67 -24.44 -6.06
CA GLN A 5 3.97 -23.57 -7.20
C GLN A 5 2.90 -22.48 -7.40
N ASN A 6 1.63 -22.84 -7.29
CA ASN A 6 0.55 -21.87 -7.41
C ASN A 6 0.54 -20.81 -6.30
N GLU A 7 1.02 -21.16 -5.10
CA GLU A 7 1.17 -20.22 -3.99
C GLU A 7 2.34 -19.28 -4.25
N ILE A 8 3.46 -19.79 -4.78
CA ILE A 8 4.61 -18.99 -5.21
C ILE A 8 4.19 -17.98 -6.28
N ASP A 9 3.42 -18.42 -7.27
CA ASP A 9 2.95 -17.58 -8.36
C ASP A 9 2.08 -16.43 -7.83
N VAL A 10 1.19 -16.71 -6.88
CA VAL A 10 0.34 -15.69 -6.24
C VAL A 10 1.18 -14.67 -5.46
N ILE A 11 2.13 -15.12 -4.63
CA ILE A 11 2.99 -14.19 -3.87
C ILE A 11 3.83 -13.33 -4.81
N THR A 12 4.35 -13.91 -5.89
CA THR A 12 5.13 -13.18 -6.89
C THR A 12 4.29 -12.11 -7.58
N GLU A 13 3.04 -12.41 -7.89
CA GLU A 13 2.10 -11.44 -8.46
C GLU A 13 1.79 -10.31 -7.47
N LEU A 14 1.52 -10.63 -6.21
CA LEU A 14 1.32 -9.63 -5.17
C LEU A 14 2.56 -8.74 -5.00
N GLN A 15 3.76 -9.31 -5.03
CA GLN A 15 5.00 -8.52 -5.00
C GLN A 15 5.08 -7.55 -6.19
N THR A 16 4.65 -7.97 -7.38
CA THR A 16 4.62 -7.11 -8.55
C THR A 16 3.68 -5.93 -8.33
N GLN A 17 2.51 -6.17 -7.72
CA GLN A 17 1.57 -5.10 -7.36
C GLN A 17 2.20 -4.11 -6.37
N GLU A 18 2.84 -4.63 -5.32
CA GLU A 18 3.51 -3.79 -4.31
C GLU A 18 4.63 -2.95 -4.93
N LYS A 19 5.43 -3.54 -5.81
CA LYS A 19 6.49 -2.83 -6.52
C LYS A 19 5.92 -1.67 -7.36
N ASN A 20 4.80 -1.90 -8.03
CA ASN A 20 4.11 -0.85 -8.78
C ASN A 20 3.61 0.26 -7.86
N CYS A 21 3.10 -0.07 -6.68
CA CYS A 21 2.69 0.91 -5.68
C CYS A 21 3.87 1.74 -5.19
N VAL A 22 5.00 1.12 -4.86
CA VAL A 22 6.23 1.83 -4.46
C VAL A 22 6.62 2.85 -5.52
N GLU A 23 6.66 2.43 -6.79
CA GLU A 23 7.03 3.29 -7.91
C GLU A 23 6.03 4.44 -8.10
N LYS A 24 4.73 4.15 -8.00
CA LYS A 24 3.68 5.16 -8.11
C LYS A 24 3.82 6.23 -7.03
N TYR A 25 3.93 5.85 -5.76
CA TYR A 25 4.07 6.80 -4.66
C TYR A 25 5.36 7.62 -4.76
N ARG A 26 6.44 6.99 -5.21
CA ARG A 26 7.70 7.73 -5.44
C ARG A 26 7.53 8.82 -6.49
N ARG A 27 6.90 8.51 -7.62
CA ARG A 27 6.65 9.49 -8.70
C ARG A 27 5.66 10.55 -8.28
N TYR A 28 4.60 10.16 -7.60
CA TYR A 28 3.55 11.09 -7.16
C TYR A 28 4.05 12.03 -6.07
N LYS A 29 4.93 11.55 -5.20
CA LYS A 29 5.63 12.41 -4.24
C LYS A 29 6.36 13.57 -4.93
N GLU A 30 6.99 13.30 -6.06
CA GLU A 30 7.69 14.33 -6.83
C GLU A 30 6.73 15.28 -7.55
N GLN A 31 5.57 14.78 -7.97
CA GLN A 31 4.56 15.57 -8.70
C GLN A 31 3.65 16.39 -7.79
N ALA A 32 3.40 15.95 -6.58
CA ALA A 32 2.52 16.61 -5.65
C ALA A 32 2.98 18.06 -5.38
N LYS A 33 2.03 18.95 -5.18
CA LYS A 33 2.29 20.37 -4.91
C LYS A 33 2.29 20.70 -3.42
N ASP A 34 1.40 20.07 -2.67
CA ASP A 34 1.30 20.24 -1.23
C ASP A 34 2.41 19.47 -0.51
N GLU A 35 3.14 20.13 0.39
CA GLU A 35 4.23 19.50 1.14
C GLU A 35 3.74 18.38 2.07
N GLU A 36 2.57 18.53 2.67
CA GLU A 36 1.97 17.47 3.49
C GLU A 36 1.65 16.24 2.63
N LEU A 37 1.15 16.44 1.43
CA LEU A 37 0.87 15.35 0.51
C LEU A 37 2.15 14.65 0.05
N LYS A 38 3.23 15.41 -0.23
CA LYS A 38 4.54 14.83 -0.55
C LYS A 38 5.04 13.94 0.58
N ASN A 39 4.93 14.42 1.82
CA ASN A 39 5.34 13.67 3.00
C ASN A 39 4.53 12.39 3.15
N LEU A 40 3.21 12.47 3.00
CA LEU A 40 2.33 11.31 3.04
C LEU A 40 2.70 10.26 1.99
N PHE A 41 2.87 10.67 0.74
CA PHE A 41 3.28 9.76 -0.33
C PHE A 41 4.64 9.11 -0.04
N GLY A 42 5.58 9.85 0.55
CA GLY A 42 6.87 9.29 0.97
C GLY A 42 6.74 8.25 2.08
N GLU A 43 5.86 8.45 3.03
CA GLU A 43 5.58 7.49 4.10
C GLU A 43 4.93 6.22 3.54
N ILE A 44 3.93 6.36 2.69
CA ILE A 44 3.25 5.21 2.07
C ILE A 44 4.21 4.45 1.16
N GLU A 45 5.06 5.12 0.41
CA GLU A 45 6.12 4.48 -0.40
C GLU A 45 6.94 3.49 0.45
N GLN A 46 7.34 3.90 1.66
CA GLN A 46 8.12 3.06 2.57
C GLN A 46 7.30 1.88 3.10
N LEU A 47 6.03 2.08 3.39
CA LEU A 47 5.13 1.01 3.86
C LEU A 47 4.89 -0.02 2.75
N GLU A 48 4.70 0.42 1.51
CA GLU A 48 4.57 -0.48 0.36
C GLU A 48 5.86 -1.26 0.10
N GLN A 49 7.02 -0.64 0.28
CA GLN A 49 8.31 -1.34 0.19
C GLN A 49 8.41 -2.42 1.27
N LYS A 50 7.94 -2.15 2.47
CA LYS A 50 7.90 -3.13 3.56
C LYS A 50 6.99 -4.31 3.20
N HIS A 51 5.84 -4.08 2.59
CA HIS A 51 4.97 -5.15 2.09
C HIS A 51 5.69 -6.01 1.06
N TYR A 52 6.36 -5.39 0.11
CA TYR A 52 7.16 -6.08 -0.90
C TYR A 52 8.23 -6.99 -0.25
N ASP A 53 8.98 -6.45 0.70
CA ASP A 53 10.04 -7.18 1.39
C ASP A 53 9.47 -8.34 2.21
N THR A 54 8.34 -8.13 2.88
CA THR A 54 7.63 -9.14 3.67
C THR A 54 7.17 -10.31 2.80
N LEU A 55 6.62 -10.02 1.63
CA LEU A 55 6.23 -11.06 0.67
C LEU A 55 7.45 -11.83 0.16
N GLY A 56 8.59 -11.16 -0.01
CA GLY A 56 9.86 -11.81 -0.34
C GLY A 56 10.32 -12.80 0.72
N GLN A 57 10.11 -12.50 2.00
CA GLN A 57 10.39 -13.43 3.11
C GLN A 57 9.49 -14.66 3.02
N VAL A 58 8.22 -14.48 2.69
CA VAL A 58 7.29 -15.62 2.50
C VAL A 58 7.77 -16.53 1.38
N LEU A 59 8.28 -15.99 0.27
CA LEU A 59 8.87 -16.79 -0.82
C LEU A 59 10.07 -17.60 -0.35
N ASN A 60 10.81 -17.13 0.65
CA ASN A 60 11.93 -17.85 1.25
C ASN A 60 11.48 -18.86 2.33
N GLY A 61 10.17 -19.02 2.55
CA GLY A 61 9.64 -19.96 3.53
C GLY A 61 9.50 -19.40 4.93
N ASP A 62 9.72 -18.12 5.12
CA ASP A 62 9.65 -17.43 6.42
C ASP A 62 8.45 -16.48 6.45
N VAL A 63 7.52 -16.73 7.39
CA VAL A 63 6.35 -15.86 7.58
C VAL A 63 6.62 -14.98 8.79
N PRO A 64 6.92 -13.69 8.59
CA PRO A 64 7.16 -12.81 9.72
C PRO A 64 5.88 -12.62 10.53
N CYS A 65 6.04 -12.51 11.86
CA CYS A 65 4.93 -12.11 12.72
C CYS A 65 4.71 -10.62 12.51
N CYS A 66 3.63 -10.30 11.80
CA CYS A 66 3.27 -8.94 11.53
C CYS A 66 1.98 -8.62 12.28
N ASP A 67 2.06 -7.71 13.22
CA ASP A 67 0.88 -7.07 13.79
C ASP A 67 0.67 -5.76 13.03
N CYS A 68 0.19 -5.90 11.81
CA CYS A 68 0.01 -4.79 10.88
C CYS A 68 -1.37 -4.14 11.01
N ASN A 69 -2.10 -4.49 12.05
CA ASN A 69 -3.47 -4.05 12.25
C ASN A 69 -3.47 -2.72 12.99
N ASP A 70 -2.83 -1.69 12.42
CA ASP A 70 -2.83 -0.38 13.00
C ASP A 70 -3.90 0.51 12.35
N SER A 71 -4.36 1.50 13.09
CA SER A 71 -5.40 2.44 12.69
C SER A 71 -4.81 3.84 12.48
N ARG A 72 -3.66 3.94 11.84
CA ARG A 72 -2.95 5.21 11.64
C ARG A 72 -3.80 6.27 10.95
N GLY A 73 -4.60 5.88 9.98
CA GLY A 73 -5.49 6.78 9.27
C GLY A 73 -6.45 7.52 10.21
N LYS A 74 -6.91 6.83 11.25
CA LYS A 74 -7.86 7.38 12.21
C LYS A 74 -7.36 8.65 12.92
N ASP A 75 -6.08 8.71 13.23
CA ASP A 75 -5.48 9.82 13.97
C ASP A 75 -4.74 10.80 13.04
N TYR A 76 -4.72 10.53 11.75
CA TYR A 76 -4.07 11.38 10.76
C TYR A 76 -4.97 12.57 10.40
N ALA A 77 -4.54 13.76 10.73
CA ALA A 77 -5.29 14.99 10.49
C ALA A 77 -4.37 16.05 9.86
N PRO A 78 -3.98 15.88 8.60
CA PRO A 78 -3.04 16.79 7.93
C PRO A 78 -3.67 18.15 7.67
N THR A 79 -2.84 19.17 7.60
CA THR A 79 -3.22 20.51 7.17
C THR A 79 -2.56 20.81 5.84
N ALA A 80 -3.36 21.09 4.82
CA ALA A 80 -2.86 21.47 3.51
C ALA A 80 -2.04 22.77 3.58
N THR A 81 -1.01 22.86 2.74
CA THR A 81 -0.07 24.00 2.72
C THR A 81 -0.32 24.95 1.55
N TYR A 82 -1.43 24.81 0.83
CA TYR A 82 -1.77 25.71 -0.28
C TYR A 82 -1.96 27.14 0.19
N SER A 83 -1.54 28.10 -0.62
CA SER A 83 -1.85 29.49 -0.37
C SER A 83 -3.33 29.78 -0.63
N THR A 84 -3.86 30.84 -0.03
CA THR A 84 -5.28 31.21 -0.18
C THR A 84 -5.62 31.81 -1.53
N ALA A 85 -4.62 32.22 -2.32
CA ALA A 85 -4.81 32.88 -3.61
C ALA A 85 -4.19 32.07 -4.74
N GLY A 86 -4.99 31.63 -5.72
CA GLY A 86 -4.51 31.16 -7.02
C GLY A 86 -3.99 29.75 -7.10
N ASP A 87 -4.17 28.93 -6.08
CA ASP A 87 -3.66 27.56 -6.02
C ASP A 87 -4.69 26.47 -6.42
N SER A 88 -5.80 26.86 -7.06
CA SER A 88 -6.85 25.93 -7.46
C SER A 88 -6.36 24.88 -8.48
N GLU A 89 -5.41 25.22 -9.35
CA GLU A 89 -4.79 24.30 -10.29
C GLU A 89 -3.94 23.27 -9.56
N ASP A 90 -3.16 23.70 -8.57
CA ASP A 90 -2.36 22.81 -7.74
C ASP A 90 -3.23 21.85 -6.95
N LYS A 91 -4.33 22.34 -6.36
CA LYS A 91 -5.30 21.49 -5.66
C LYS A 91 -5.93 20.46 -6.58
N GLN A 92 -6.28 20.85 -7.80
CA GLN A 92 -6.85 19.93 -8.79
C GLN A 92 -5.84 18.87 -9.20
N ALA A 93 -4.59 19.25 -9.44
CA ALA A 93 -3.53 18.31 -9.77
C ALA A 93 -3.30 17.29 -8.65
N ASP A 94 -3.19 17.76 -7.42
CA ASP A 94 -3.03 16.90 -6.24
C ASP A 94 -4.25 16.01 -6.01
N ASN A 95 -5.45 16.52 -6.20
CA ASN A 95 -6.68 15.74 -6.09
C ASN A 95 -6.72 14.58 -7.10
N PHE A 96 -6.22 14.79 -8.30
CA PHE A 96 -6.09 13.71 -9.28
C PHE A 96 -5.17 12.60 -8.76
N LEU A 97 -4.00 12.98 -8.22
CA LEU A 97 -3.05 12.00 -7.68
C LEU A 97 -3.65 11.21 -6.51
N VAL A 98 -4.30 11.89 -5.58
CA VAL A 98 -4.94 11.26 -4.42
C VAL A 98 -6.05 10.31 -4.85
N THR A 99 -6.91 10.75 -5.76
CA THR A 99 -8.04 9.94 -6.26
C THR A 99 -7.53 8.68 -6.96
N ASP A 100 -6.48 8.79 -7.75
CA ASP A 100 -5.85 7.64 -8.41
C ASP A 100 -5.24 6.67 -7.38
N CYS A 101 -4.56 7.19 -6.36
CA CYS A 101 -3.98 6.37 -5.30
C CYS A 101 -5.05 5.63 -4.51
N ILE A 102 -6.15 6.28 -4.14
CA ILE A 102 -7.27 5.63 -3.45
C ILE A 102 -7.83 4.48 -4.29
N GLY A 103 -8.01 4.69 -5.59
CA GLY A 103 -8.45 3.63 -6.50
C GLY A 103 -7.48 2.46 -6.56
N THR A 104 -6.18 2.73 -6.59
CA THR A 104 -5.13 1.71 -6.58
C THR A 104 -5.15 0.91 -5.28
N GLU A 105 -5.26 1.58 -4.12
CA GLU A 105 -5.33 0.91 -2.82
C GLU A 105 -6.53 -0.03 -2.73
N LYS A 106 -7.69 0.39 -3.22
CA LYS A 106 -8.89 -0.44 -3.27
C LYS A 106 -8.67 -1.67 -4.15
N MET A 107 -8.04 -1.51 -5.30
CA MET A 107 -7.73 -2.61 -6.21
C MET A 107 -6.77 -3.60 -5.55
N VAL A 108 -5.68 -3.13 -4.97
CA VAL A 108 -4.67 -3.98 -4.31
C VAL A 108 -5.28 -4.70 -3.11
N SER A 109 -6.06 -4.01 -2.29
CA SER A 109 -6.81 -4.62 -1.17
C SER A 109 -7.70 -5.78 -1.65
N SER A 110 -8.37 -5.61 -2.78
CA SER A 110 -9.20 -6.66 -3.41
C SER A 110 -8.35 -7.86 -3.84
N GLU A 111 -7.16 -7.63 -4.38
CA GLU A 111 -6.24 -8.71 -4.77
C GLU A 111 -5.81 -9.54 -3.54
N TYR A 112 -5.48 -8.90 -2.43
CA TYR A 112 -5.18 -9.62 -1.17
C TYR A 112 -6.38 -10.41 -0.69
N ASN A 113 -7.58 -9.84 -0.70
CA ASN A 113 -8.80 -10.50 -0.27
C ASN A 113 -9.09 -11.76 -1.10
N THR A 114 -8.96 -11.67 -2.41
CA THR A 114 -9.22 -12.79 -3.30
C THR A 114 -8.19 -13.90 -3.12
N ASN A 115 -6.93 -13.53 -3.00
CA ASN A 115 -5.83 -14.50 -3.00
C ASN A 115 -5.59 -15.16 -1.65
N VAL A 116 -6.08 -14.61 -0.54
CA VAL A 116 -5.96 -15.23 0.77
C VAL A 116 -6.55 -16.64 0.79
N PHE A 117 -7.60 -16.89 0.01
CA PHE A 117 -8.27 -18.20 -0.07
C PHE A 117 -7.45 -19.28 -0.78
N ARG A 118 -6.34 -18.90 -1.44
CA ARG A 118 -5.47 -19.85 -2.14
C ARG A 118 -4.47 -20.54 -1.24
N PHE A 119 -4.32 -20.07 0.00
CA PHE A 119 -3.31 -20.56 0.94
C PHE A 119 -3.91 -21.47 2.00
N GLY A 120 -3.30 -22.65 2.17
CA GLY A 120 -3.64 -23.57 3.25
C GLY A 120 -3.04 -23.16 4.59
N GLU A 121 -1.87 -22.50 4.57
CA GLU A 121 -1.12 -22.13 5.77
C GLU A 121 -1.78 -20.95 6.50
N PRO A 122 -2.23 -21.11 7.77
CA PRO A 122 -2.92 -20.05 8.49
C PRO A 122 -2.07 -18.79 8.69
N SER A 123 -0.77 -18.93 8.89
CA SER A 123 0.12 -17.79 9.11
C SER A 123 0.24 -16.93 7.87
N VAL A 124 0.26 -17.53 6.68
CA VAL A 124 0.25 -16.79 5.42
C VAL A 124 -1.08 -16.05 5.24
N ARG A 125 -2.21 -16.73 5.49
CA ARG A 125 -3.53 -16.09 5.39
C ARG A 125 -3.65 -14.89 6.33
N LYS A 126 -3.16 -15.04 7.56
CA LYS A 126 -3.17 -13.92 8.53
C LYS A 126 -2.32 -12.76 8.02
N LEU A 127 -1.12 -13.02 7.53
CA LEU A 127 -0.24 -11.99 6.99
C LEU A 127 -0.90 -11.22 5.84
N LEU A 128 -1.50 -11.93 4.88
CA LEU A 128 -2.18 -11.29 3.75
C LEU A 128 -3.39 -10.47 4.21
N ALA A 129 -4.12 -10.94 5.21
CA ALA A 129 -5.24 -10.20 5.80
C ALA A 129 -4.76 -8.93 6.51
N ASP A 130 -3.64 -9.00 7.23
CA ASP A 130 -3.05 -7.85 7.92
C ASP A 130 -2.58 -6.80 6.90
N ILE A 131 -1.93 -7.21 5.82
CA ILE A 131 -1.54 -6.29 4.73
C ILE A 131 -2.78 -5.66 4.11
N GLN A 132 -3.85 -6.42 3.89
CA GLN A 132 -5.11 -5.87 3.37
C GLN A 132 -5.66 -4.75 4.25
N VAL A 133 -5.60 -4.89 5.58
CA VAL A 133 -6.01 -3.84 6.50
C VAL A 133 -5.13 -2.59 6.36
N GLU A 134 -3.82 -2.76 6.18
CA GLU A 134 -2.92 -1.63 5.94
C GLU A 134 -3.25 -0.90 4.63
N GLU A 135 -3.61 -1.62 3.57
CA GLU A 135 -4.05 -1.02 2.31
C GLU A 135 -5.31 -0.15 2.50
N GLN A 136 -6.23 -0.59 3.37
CA GLN A 136 -7.40 0.21 3.74
C GLN A 136 -6.98 1.50 4.46
N ASN A 137 -6.02 1.41 5.39
CA ASN A 137 -5.51 2.57 6.11
C ASN A 137 -4.83 3.58 5.16
N HIS A 138 -4.14 3.10 4.13
CA HIS A 138 -3.53 3.97 3.12
C HIS A 138 -4.60 4.76 2.34
N ALA A 139 -5.75 4.17 2.10
CA ALA A 139 -6.85 4.82 1.37
C ALA A 139 -7.68 5.79 2.23
N GLU A 140 -7.67 5.64 3.55
CA GLU A 140 -8.40 6.48 4.49
C GLU A 140 -7.86 7.91 4.56
#